data_d5b0ef19eeb025b37a0a03dc23ff60e2
#
_entry.id   d5b0ef19eeb025b37a0a03dc23ff60e2
#
_cell.length_a   1.000
_cell.length_b   1.000
_cell.length_c   1.000
_cell.angle_alpha   90.00
_cell.angle_beta   90.00
_cell.angle_gamma   90.00
#
_symmetry.space_group_name_H-M   'P 1'
#
loop_
_entity.id
_entity.type
_entity.pdbx_description
1 polymer ?
#
loop_
_entity_poly.entity_id
_entity_poly.type
_entity_poly.pdbx_seq_one_letter_code
_entity_poly.pdbx_strand_id
1 'polypeptide(L)'
;MGDMPNSANSRPIPFALREQVREQIQVMLKDGILEESFSDYLNPLTLVVRENKPIRICVDARRINQQMVADRTKVLPLREQLQKFHGAKYITSLDLSCAFLQVPLKKESRPWTAFQFQGKVYQFQSVPFGTKNSQAAFIRAIEKVFGDDEINNHVVMYVDDLLIHSPTFSEHVKHLDTVLHKLTTAGFTINAAKCQFCKPEIKFLGHVISDKTVRPDKERIESLLRYPTPKNQRQLRKFLGVCNFHQQFIVNYAFYVEPLLVLLRKGNKWRWTAELQGAFESLRAKFAESIFLVHPDEEKEWVINTDASGKAIGSVLMQHNEKGNFNIISTASRVLKPAEQRYTTCEKELLSIVYALQRFKIHIYGRKVLLYTDNQAITFLQKCVITSNRVARWMMEIQQYDLEIRHIKGVNNHLENILSHSPRGLTVEETRNLARPDQVMVHRIQIYEDKTLKKELLTLATLQDADKRLAAIRRKVRSNPITDNDRYQLQGNILYCRGGKTQLRWRAMLPDNLEQKLFKYVHLSLGHLGVDKCLEEIKYVFHVHNLGRKLRKYISCCDVCQKVKHPNRATEVEGKHHFTKKPGDVCAIDIYGNLPMSREEYNTF
;
A
#
# COMPACT_ATOMS: atom_id res chain seq x y z
N MET A 1 11.91 -6.68 -41.21
CA MET A 1 11.22 -5.39 -41.23
C MET A 1 10.42 -5.36 -42.52
N GLY A 2 9.16 -4.85 -42.46
CA GLY A 2 8.38 -4.60 -43.68
C GLY A 2 8.93 -3.42 -44.47
N ASP A 3 8.24 -3.01 -45.56
CA ASP A 3 8.65 -1.89 -46.41
C ASP A 3 8.84 -0.60 -45.58
N MET A 4 9.76 0.27 -46.04
CA MET A 4 10.01 1.56 -45.38
C MET A 4 8.74 2.41 -45.33
N PRO A 5 8.38 2.98 -44.17
CA PRO A 5 7.23 3.89 -44.11
C PRO A 5 7.53 5.18 -44.88
N ASN A 6 6.50 5.85 -45.36
CA ASN A 6 6.67 7.15 -45.98
C ASN A 6 7.42 8.11 -45.07
N SER A 7 8.41 8.83 -45.60
CA SER A 7 9.16 9.87 -44.91
C SER A 7 8.21 10.88 -44.22
N ALA A 8 8.60 11.31 -43.04
CA ALA A 8 7.86 12.37 -42.34
C ALA A 8 8.44 13.74 -42.71
N ASN A 9 7.57 14.73 -42.84
CA ASN A 9 8.02 16.10 -43.08
C ASN A 9 8.94 16.57 -41.97
N SER A 10 10.10 17.10 -42.34
CA SER A 10 11.02 17.72 -41.40
C SER A 10 10.35 18.88 -40.66
N ARG A 11 10.59 18.98 -39.36
CA ARG A 11 10.14 20.15 -38.57
C ARG A 11 11.15 21.27 -38.71
N PRO A 12 10.73 22.52 -38.94
CA PRO A 12 11.64 23.64 -38.99
C PRO A 12 12.30 23.83 -37.62
N ILE A 13 13.62 23.96 -37.61
CA ILE A 13 14.40 24.26 -36.40
C ILE A 13 14.45 25.77 -36.22
N PRO A 14 14.08 26.31 -35.04
CA PRO A 14 14.18 27.75 -34.75
C PRO A 14 15.57 28.30 -35.05
N PHE A 15 15.63 29.48 -35.66
CA PHE A 15 16.90 30.12 -36.05
C PHE A 15 17.88 30.22 -34.87
N ALA A 16 17.39 30.59 -33.67
CA ALA A 16 18.17 30.72 -32.46
C ALA A 16 18.86 29.42 -32.01
N LEU A 17 18.38 28.26 -32.41
CA LEU A 17 18.95 26.95 -32.00
C LEU A 17 19.81 26.31 -33.07
N ARG A 18 19.83 26.85 -34.29
CA ARG A 18 20.52 26.23 -35.43
C ARG A 18 22.01 26.06 -35.23
N GLU A 19 22.66 27.05 -34.62
CA GLU A 19 24.10 26.99 -34.38
C GLU A 19 24.43 25.91 -33.34
N GLN A 20 23.73 25.90 -32.24
CA GLN A 20 23.89 24.87 -31.19
C GLN A 20 23.63 23.44 -31.72
N VAL A 21 22.66 23.31 -32.64
CA VAL A 21 22.39 22.01 -33.29
C VAL A 21 23.53 21.64 -34.23
N ARG A 22 24.09 22.58 -34.97
CA ARG A 22 25.23 22.37 -35.86
C ARG A 22 26.47 21.90 -35.06
N GLU A 23 26.80 22.62 -34.02
CA GLU A 23 27.93 22.25 -33.13
C GLU A 23 27.73 20.85 -32.54
N GLN A 24 26.53 20.56 -32.07
CA GLN A 24 26.21 19.23 -31.50
C GLN A 24 26.31 18.10 -32.54
N ILE A 25 25.85 18.31 -33.79
CA ILE A 25 26.00 17.36 -34.88
C ILE A 25 27.49 17.13 -35.20
N GLN A 26 28.29 18.16 -35.22
CA GLN A 26 29.74 18.03 -35.45
C GLN A 26 30.44 17.22 -34.36
N VAL A 27 30.09 17.47 -33.08
CA VAL A 27 30.58 16.65 -31.97
C VAL A 27 30.18 15.18 -32.15
N MET A 28 28.91 14.92 -32.45
CA MET A 28 28.42 13.54 -32.63
C MET A 28 29.01 12.83 -33.84
N LEU A 29 29.36 13.56 -34.92
CA LEU A 29 30.11 13.01 -36.08
C LEU A 29 31.53 12.63 -35.68
N LYS A 30 32.21 13.53 -34.94
CA LYS A 30 33.58 13.28 -34.44
C LYS A 30 33.63 12.10 -33.49
N ASP A 31 32.62 11.95 -32.64
CA ASP A 31 32.52 10.86 -31.67
C ASP A 31 32.02 9.53 -32.31
N GLY A 32 31.75 9.49 -33.61
CA GLY A 32 31.27 8.30 -34.31
C GLY A 32 29.84 7.87 -33.94
N ILE A 33 29.04 8.80 -33.38
CA ILE A 33 27.64 8.56 -33.05
C ILE A 33 26.75 8.74 -34.27
N LEU A 34 27.12 9.68 -35.14
CA LEU A 34 26.48 9.98 -36.42
C LEU A 34 27.42 9.71 -37.59
N GLU A 35 26.83 9.46 -38.75
CA GLU A 35 27.51 9.43 -40.05
C GLU A 35 26.63 10.12 -41.11
N GLU A 36 27.21 10.58 -42.24
CA GLU A 36 26.44 11.07 -43.37
C GLU A 36 25.64 9.91 -44.00
N SER A 37 24.44 10.19 -44.50
CA SER A 37 23.50 9.21 -44.99
C SER A 37 22.96 9.56 -46.35
N PHE A 38 22.64 8.54 -47.13
CA PHE A 38 21.92 8.62 -48.41
C PHE A 38 20.53 7.96 -48.30
N SER A 39 20.00 7.85 -47.08
CA SER A 39 18.70 7.22 -46.84
C SER A 39 17.57 8.08 -47.43
N ASP A 40 16.66 7.43 -48.16
CA ASP A 40 15.41 8.04 -48.67
C ASP A 40 14.39 8.23 -47.53
N TYR A 41 14.57 7.55 -46.41
CA TYR A 41 13.70 7.67 -45.25
C TYR A 41 14.24 8.71 -44.27
N LEU A 42 13.38 9.68 -43.91
CA LEU A 42 13.76 10.76 -42.98
C LEU A 42 12.82 10.84 -41.79
N ASN A 43 13.37 10.97 -40.61
CA ASN A 43 12.65 11.25 -39.39
C ASN A 43 12.69 12.75 -39.05
N PRO A 44 11.61 13.31 -38.47
CA PRO A 44 11.66 14.66 -37.90
C PRO A 44 12.58 14.68 -36.68
N LEU A 45 13.28 15.80 -36.49
CA LEU A 45 14.06 16.04 -35.28
C LEU A 45 13.18 16.58 -34.15
N THR A 46 13.50 16.16 -32.94
CA THR A 46 13.01 16.75 -31.70
C THR A 46 14.21 17.18 -30.86
N LEU A 47 14.23 18.46 -30.49
CA LEU A 47 15.30 19.04 -29.71
C LEU A 47 14.89 19.19 -28.26
N VAL A 48 15.74 18.74 -27.34
CA VAL A 48 15.56 18.94 -25.90
C VAL A 48 16.58 19.96 -25.41
N VAL A 49 16.11 21.19 -25.22
CA VAL A 49 16.89 22.30 -24.68
C VAL A 49 16.88 22.24 -23.16
N ARG A 50 18.03 22.35 -22.52
CA ARG A 50 18.21 22.42 -21.07
C ARG A 50 19.14 23.58 -20.73
N GLU A 51 18.86 24.24 -19.62
CA GLU A 51 19.76 25.29 -19.13
C GLU A 51 21.16 24.73 -18.85
N ASN A 52 22.16 25.43 -19.32
CA ASN A 52 23.59 25.13 -19.11
C ASN A 52 24.03 23.69 -19.53
N LYS A 53 23.35 23.06 -20.50
CA LYS A 53 23.73 21.75 -21.04
C LYS A 53 23.66 21.75 -22.56
N PRO A 54 24.49 20.94 -23.24
CA PRO A 54 24.38 20.75 -24.69
C PRO A 54 22.96 20.33 -25.09
N ILE A 55 22.55 20.82 -26.27
CA ILE A 55 21.25 20.47 -26.83
C ILE A 55 21.20 18.95 -27.12
N ARG A 56 20.12 18.29 -26.70
CA ARG A 56 19.96 16.87 -27.00
C ARG A 56 19.17 16.72 -28.30
N ILE A 57 19.78 16.04 -29.28
CA ILE A 57 19.17 15.71 -30.56
C ILE A 57 18.48 14.35 -30.43
N CYS A 58 17.17 14.31 -30.70
CA CYS A 58 16.37 13.09 -30.68
C CYS A 58 15.62 12.95 -32.01
N VAL A 59 15.43 11.72 -32.50
CA VAL A 59 14.58 11.44 -33.64
C VAL A 59 13.12 11.25 -33.21
N ASP A 60 12.18 11.82 -33.95
CA ASP A 60 10.78 11.49 -33.76
C ASP A 60 10.45 10.13 -34.40
N ALA A 61 10.73 9.10 -33.66
CA ALA A 61 10.63 7.71 -34.15
C ALA A 61 9.20 7.13 -34.14
N ARG A 62 8.14 7.94 -34.00
CA ARG A 62 6.76 7.44 -33.86
C ARG A 62 6.31 6.58 -35.03
N ARG A 63 6.68 6.94 -36.27
CA ARG A 63 6.34 6.16 -37.47
C ARG A 63 7.09 4.82 -37.52
N ILE A 64 8.40 4.82 -37.26
CA ILE A 64 9.19 3.59 -37.17
C ILE A 64 8.68 2.70 -36.05
N ASN A 65 8.36 3.27 -34.90
CA ASN A 65 7.88 2.54 -33.73
C ASN A 65 6.56 1.78 -34.00
N GLN A 66 5.74 2.22 -34.95
CA GLN A 66 4.51 1.51 -35.36
C GLN A 66 4.84 0.22 -36.10
N GLN A 67 5.89 0.20 -36.92
CA GLN A 67 6.32 -0.96 -37.72
C GLN A 67 7.33 -1.85 -36.99
N MET A 68 7.96 -1.31 -35.94
CA MET A 68 8.96 -2.03 -35.16
C MET A 68 8.31 -3.13 -34.32
N VAL A 69 8.77 -4.37 -34.48
CA VAL A 69 8.39 -5.46 -33.59
C VAL A 69 8.88 -5.14 -32.18
N ALA A 70 7.98 -5.20 -31.21
CA ALA A 70 8.34 -4.91 -29.82
C ALA A 70 9.27 -5.98 -29.27
N ASP A 71 10.41 -5.56 -28.78
CA ASP A 71 11.27 -6.37 -27.94
C ASP A 71 10.66 -6.51 -26.55
N ARG A 72 10.56 -7.73 -26.05
CA ARG A 72 9.93 -8.05 -24.76
C ARG A 72 10.91 -8.11 -23.59
N THR A 73 12.19 -7.84 -23.83
CA THR A 73 13.19 -7.74 -22.76
C THR A 73 12.79 -6.63 -21.79
N LYS A 74 12.66 -6.96 -20.52
CA LYS A 74 12.21 -6.05 -19.46
C LYS A 74 13.23 -6.00 -18.35
N VAL A 75 13.38 -4.83 -17.76
CA VAL A 75 14.04 -4.67 -16.47
C VAL A 75 13.24 -5.42 -15.40
N LEU A 76 13.92 -6.10 -14.50
CA LEU A 76 13.29 -6.66 -13.31
C LEU A 76 12.56 -5.55 -12.52
N PRO A 77 11.40 -5.84 -11.95
CA PRO A 77 10.69 -4.86 -11.13
C PRO A 77 11.60 -4.27 -10.05
N LEU A 78 11.53 -2.96 -9.87
CA LEU A 78 12.37 -2.25 -8.87
C LEU A 78 12.33 -2.92 -7.49
N ARG A 79 11.16 -3.40 -7.08
CA ARG A 79 10.97 -4.07 -5.79
C ARG A 79 11.83 -5.33 -5.65
N GLU A 80 11.99 -6.12 -6.70
CA GLU A 80 12.84 -7.32 -6.70
C GLU A 80 14.32 -6.94 -6.64
N GLN A 81 14.71 -5.88 -7.34
CA GLN A 81 16.10 -5.40 -7.33
C GLN A 81 16.51 -4.80 -5.98
N LEU A 82 15.58 -4.11 -5.30
CA LEU A 82 15.85 -3.51 -3.99
C LEU A 82 16.17 -4.55 -2.90
N GLN A 83 15.75 -5.81 -3.06
CA GLN A 83 16.08 -6.89 -2.11
C GLN A 83 17.57 -7.24 -2.08
N LYS A 84 18.27 -7.04 -3.20
CA LYS A 84 19.72 -7.31 -3.28
C LYS A 84 20.55 -6.45 -2.32
N PHE A 85 19.99 -5.34 -1.80
CA PHE A 85 20.72 -4.44 -0.89
C PHE A 85 20.75 -4.89 0.57
N HIS A 86 20.15 -6.04 0.92
CA HIS A 86 20.24 -6.57 2.27
C HIS A 86 21.69 -6.78 2.69
N GLY A 87 22.10 -6.17 3.83
CA GLY A 87 23.47 -6.23 4.32
C GLY A 87 24.51 -5.40 3.56
N ALA A 88 24.11 -4.62 2.56
CA ALA A 88 25.00 -3.80 1.74
C ALA A 88 25.44 -2.52 2.47
N LYS A 89 26.58 -2.55 3.14
CA LYS A 89 27.14 -1.40 3.87
C LYS A 89 27.79 -0.35 2.97
N TYR A 90 28.23 -0.75 1.79
CA TYR A 90 28.87 0.11 0.82
C TYR A 90 28.14 0.03 -0.51
N ILE A 91 27.70 1.18 -1.02
CA ILE A 91 26.95 1.28 -2.27
C ILE A 91 27.63 2.32 -3.17
N THR A 92 27.84 1.98 -4.44
CA THR A 92 28.33 2.87 -5.49
C THR A 92 27.28 3.00 -6.58
N SER A 93 26.98 4.22 -7.02
CA SER A 93 26.17 4.48 -8.22
C SER A 93 27.06 4.96 -9.35
N LEU A 94 26.97 4.29 -10.48
CA LEU A 94 27.64 4.66 -11.73
C LEU A 94 26.58 5.20 -12.71
N ASP A 95 26.84 6.40 -13.27
CA ASP A 95 26.04 7.03 -14.34
C ASP A 95 26.77 6.78 -15.67
N LEU A 96 26.14 6.07 -16.60
CA LEU A 96 26.74 5.83 -17.92
C LEU A 96 26.51 7.04 -18.83
N SER A 97 27.59 7.50 -19.49
CA SER A 97 27.55 8.67 -20.38
C SER A 97 26.66 8.39 -21.59
N CYS A 98 25.46 9.04 -21.68
CA CYS A 98 24.55 8.86 -22.82
C CYS A 98 24.32 7.37 -23.18
N ALA A 99 23.97 6.56 -22.20
CA ALA A 99 23.95 5.09 -22.22
C ALA A 99 23.47 4.44 -23.53
N PHE A 100 22.35 4.89 -24.13
CA PHE A 100 21.84 4.35 -25.39
C PHE A 100 22.78 4.60 -26.57
N LEU A 101 23.43 5.78 -26.62
CA LEU A 101 24.34 6.14 -27.71
C LEU A 101 25.65 5.34 -27.69
N GLN A 102 25.89 4.55 -26.66
CA GLN A 102 27.06 3.65 -26.58
C GLN A 102 26.78 2.25 -27.18
N VAL A 103 25.52 1.94 -27.50
CA VAL A 103 25.16 0.67 -28.09
C VAL A 103 25.13 0.78 -29.60
N PRO A 104 26.00 0.03 -30.35
CA PRO A 104 26.06 0.16 -31.80
C PRO A 104 24.81 -0.42 -32.49
N LEU A 105 24.38 0.24 -33.57
CA LEU A 105 23.35 -0.26 -34.47
C LEU A 105 23.95 -1.10 -35.59
N LYS A 106 23.24 -2.17 -35.96
CA LYS A 106 23.54 -2.92 -37.18
C LYS A 106 23.47 -2.02 -38.41
N LYS A 107 24.38 -2.19 -39.36
CA LYS A 107 24.46 -1.34 -40.57
C LYS A 107 23.12 -1.25 -41.31
N GLU A 108 22.38 -2.34 -41.40
CA GLU A 108 21.07 -2.43 -42.07
C GLU A 108 19.98 -1.61 -41.34
N SER A 109 20.18 -1.33 -40.07
CA SER A 109 19.21 -0.60 -39.24
C SER A 109 19.49 0.92 -39.19
N ARG A 110 20.71 1.36 -39.55
CA ARG A 110 21.10 2.79 -39.48
C ARG A 110 20.26 3.69 -40.36
N PRO A 111 19.95 3.34 -41.63
CA PRO A 111 19.16 4.21 -42.52
C PRO A 111 17.78 4.57 -41.98
N TRP A 112 17.18 3.73 -41.12
CA TRP A 112 15.91 3.98 -40.47
C TRP A 112 15.96 5.12 -39.42
N THR A 113 17.15 5.49 -38.98
CA THR A 113 17.36 6.56 -37.99
C THR A 113 17.69 7.90 -38.65
N ALA A 114 17.72 7.96 -39.99
CA ALA A 114 18.17 9.14 -40.71
C ALA A 114 17.27 10.35 -40.49
N PHE A 115 17.89 11.52 -40.51
CA PHE A 115 17.25 12.83 -40.40
C PHE A 115 17.99 13.87 -41.23
N GLN A 116 17.31 14.94 -41.59
CA GLN A 116 17.89 16.03 -42.38
C GLN A 116 18.14 17.26 -41.53
N PHE A 117 19.31 17.89 -41.71
CA PHE A 117 19.63 19.20 -41.15
C PHE A 117 20.39 20.04 -42.18
N GLN A 118 19.87 21.22 -42.51
CA GLN A 118 20.45 22.20 -43.45
C GLN A 118 20.91 21.59 -44.82
N GLY A 119 20.05 20.77 -45.41
CA GLY A 119 20.30 20.17 -46.70
C GLY A 119 21.10 18.86 -46.66
N LYS A 120 21.79 18.55 -45.57
CA LYS A 120 22.53 17.30 -45.38
C LYS A 120 21.72 16.28 -44.61
N VAL A 121 21.92 15.01 -44.95
CA VAL A 121 21.27 13.87 -44.30
C VAL A 121 22.28 13.14 -43.42
N TYR A 122 21.88 12.83 -42.20
CA TYR A 122 22.68 12.11 -41.21
C TYR A 122 21.90 10.92 -40.68
N GLN A 123 22.60 9.87 -40.26
CA GLN A 123 22.02 8.70 -39.58
C GLN A 123 22.82 8.33 -38.35
N PHE A 124 22.17 7.66 -37.40
CA PHE A 124 22.83 7.19 -36.18
C PHE A 124 23.60 5.90 -36.43
N GLN A 125 24.84 5.83 -35.97
CA GLN A 125 25.62 4.60 -35.89
C GLN A 125 25.29 3.79 -34.61
N SER A 126 24.70 4.43 -33.63
CA SER A 126 24.32 3.89 -32.33
C SER A 126 22.82 4.06 -32.05
N VAL A 127 22.31 3.42 -31.01
CA VAL A 127 20.89 3.42 -30.68
C VAL A 127 20.43 4.82 -30.27
N PRO A 128 19.56 5.50 -31.06
CA PRO A 128 19.11 6.84 -30.75
C PRO A 128 18.03 6.86 -29.66
N PHE A 129 17.86 8.04 -29.07
CA PHE A 129 16.73 8.29 -28.18
C PHE A 129 15.41 8.33 -28.95
N GLY A 130 14.36 7.69 -28.38
CA GLY A 130 12.99 7.77 -28.92
C GLY A 130 12.53 6.51 -29.65
N THR A 131 13.40 5.56 -29.99
CA THR A 131 12.98 4.28 -30.58
C THR A 131 12.43 3.34 -29.51
N LYS A 132 11.39 2.56 -29.91
CA LYS A 132 10.63 1.65 -29.04
C LYS A 132 11.48 0.62 -28.31
N ASN A 133 12.56 0.14 -28.98
CA ASN A 133 13.39 -0.93 -28.48
C ASN A 133 14.73 -0.46 -27.90
N SER A 134 14.98 0.88 -27.81
CA SER A 134 16.26 1.40 -27.30
C SER A 134 16.59 0.87 -25.90
N GLN A 135 15.62 0.86 -25.00
CA GLN A 135 15.80 0.36 -23.66
C GLN A 135 16.12 -1.15 -23.64
N ALA A 136 15.39 -1.95 -24.40
CA ALA A 136 15.62 -3.40 -24.48
C ALA A 136 16.99 -3.74 -25.10
N ALA A 137 17.41 -2.99 -26.12
CA ALA A 137 18.73 -3.15 -26.73
C ALA A 137 19.85 -2.84 -25.75
N PHE A 138 19.71 -1.76 -24.99
CA PHE A 138 20.66 -1.38 -23.94
C PHE A 138 20.74 -2.43 -22.82
N ILE A 139 19.60 -2.90 -22.30
CA ILE A 139 19.56 -3.94 -21.27
C ILE A 139 20.32 -5.18 -21.74
N ARG A 140 20.05 -5.68 -22.95
CA ARG A 140 20.76 -6.84 -23.51
C ARG A 140 22.26 -6.60 -23.69
N ALA A 141 22.65 -5.37 -24.05
CA ALA A 141 24.06 -5.03 -24.18
C ALA A 141 24.79 -5.14 -22.82
N ILE A 142 24.17 -4.60 -21.76
CA ILE A 142 24.74 -4.66 -20.42
C ILE A 142 24.65 -6.09 -19.83
N GLU A 143 23.57 -6.83 -20.06
CA GLU A 143 23.47 -8.25 -19.66
C GLU A 143 24.60 -9.09 -20.27
N LYS A 144 25.01 -8.80 -21.51
CA LYS A 144 26.17 -9.46 -22.12
C LYS A 144 27.50 -9.07 -21.47
N VAL A 145 27.63 -7.85 -20.94
CA VAL A 145 28.86 -7.40 -20.25
C VAL A 145 29.06 -8.16 -18.94
N PHE A 146 27.99 -8.32 -18.18
CA PHE A 146 28.08 -8.99 -16.88
C PHE A 146 27.91 -10.50 -16.98
N GLY A 147 27.14 -10.99 -17.95
CA GLY A 147 26.89 -12.43 -18.16
C GLY A 147 26.21 -13.09 -16.95
N ASP A 148 26.48 -14.38 -16.76
CA ASP A 148 26.00 -15.18 -15.62
C ASP A 148 27.03 -15.20 -14.46
N ASP A 149 27.94 -14.24 -14.42
CA ASP A 149 28.99 -14.17 -13.43
C ASP A 149 28.45 -13.85 -12.03
N GLU A 150 29.17 -14.31 -11.00
CA GLU A 150 28.86 -14.05 -9.59
C GLU A 150 28.72 -12.56 -9.28
N ILE A 151 29.45 -11.70 -10.00
CA ILE A 151 29.36 -10.24 -9.88
C ILE A 151 27.93 -9.71 -10.08
N ASN A 152 27.09 -10.42 -10.83
CA ASN A 152 25.70 -10.05 -11.10
C ASN A 152 24.83 -10.00 -9.82
N ASN A 153 25.23 -10.74 -8.79
CA ASN A 153 24.58 -10.71 -7.48
C ASN A 153 24.83 -9.40 -6.73
N HIS A 154 25.91 -8.70 -7.07
CA HIS A 154 26.37 -7.46 -6.44
C HIS A 154 26.08 -6.21 -7.28
N VAL A 155 25.42 -6.41 -8.44
CA VAL A 155 25.06 -5.33 -9.37
C VAL A 155 23.55 -5.25 -9.52
N VAL A 156 23.02 -4.06 -9.37
CA VAL A 156 21.62 -3.72 -9.63
C VAL A 156 21.59 -2.75 -10.81
N MET A 157 20.85 -3.13 -11.85
CA MET A 157 20.71 -2.32 -13.04
C MET A 157 19.26 -1.87 -13.24
N TYR A 158 19.09 -0.58 -13.46
CA TYR A 158 17.80 -0.01 -13.80
C TYR A 158 17.93 1.10 -14.85
N VAL A 159 17.61 0.75 -16.10
CA VAL A 159 17.75 1.62 -17.27
C VAL A 159 19.22 2.11 -17.38
N ASP A 160 19.48 3.38 -17.14
CA ASP A 160 20.79 4.03 -17.29
C ASP A 160 21.63 4.00 -16.00
N ASP A 161 21.02 3.67 -14.86
CA ASP A 161 21.66 3.65 -13.54
C ASP A 161 22.20 2.25 -13.20
N LEU A 162 23.46 2.19 -12.80
CA LEU A 162 24.12 0.98 -12.34
C LEU A 162 24.54 1.14 -10.87
N LEU A 163 24.04 0.28 -10.00
CA LEU A 163 24.38 0.27 -8.58
C LEU A 163 25.20 -0.97 -8.24
N ILE A 164 26.31 -0.77 -7.53
CA ILE A 164 27.16 -1.84 -7.00
C ILE A 164 27.04 -1.82 -5.49
N HIS A 165 26.88 -2.98 -4.87
CA HIS A 165 26.71 -3.09 -3.42
C HIS A 165 27.56 -4.22 -2.85
N SER A 166 28.00 -4.03 -1.58
CA SER A 166 28.84 -5.02 -0.90
C SER A 166 28.76 -4.89 0.62
N PRO A 167 28.95 -5.98 1.36
CA PRO A 167 28.90 -5.97 2.82
C PRO A 167 30.15 -5.36 3.48
N THR A 168 31.32 -5.48 2.83
CA THR A 168 32.60 -4.97 3.34
C THR A 168 33.27 -4.03 2.35
N PHE A 169 34.12 -3.13 2.84
CA PHE A 169 34.87 -2.19 1.99
C PHE A 169 35.84 -2.92 1.04
N SER A 170 36.54 -3.97 1.54
CA SER A 170 37.48 -4.73 0.74
C SER A 170 36.81 -5.43 -0.45
N GLU A 171 35.65 -6.06 -0.21
CA GLU A 171 34.85 -6.67 -1.27
C GLU A 171 34.31 -5.62 -2.23
N HIS A 172 33.90 -4.45 -1.70
CA HIS A 172 33.38 -3.38 -2.53
C HIS A 172 34.39 -2.85 -3.54
N VAL A 173 35.64 -2.70 -3.12
CA VAL A 173 36.74 -2.30 -4.03
C VAL A 173 36.94 -3.36 -5.10
N LYS A 174 36.96 -4.64 -4.77
CA LYS A 174 37.08 -5.74 -5.75
C LYS A 174 35.92 -5.77 -6.74
N HIS A 175 34.68 -5.66 -6.23
CA HIS A 175 33.49 -5.62 -7.10
C HIS A 175 33.50 -4.42 -8.03
N LEU A 176 33.90 -3.26 -7.51
CA LEU A 176 34.00 -2.03 -8.30
C LEU A 176 35.07 -2.17 -9.41
N ASP A 177 36.24 -2.68 -9.08
CA ASP A 177 37.34 -2.92 -10.04
C ASP A 177 36.87 -3.87 -11.15
N THR A 178 36.24 -5.00 -10.79
CA THR A 178 35.68 -5.98 -11.73
C THR A 178 34.66 -5.34 -12.67
N VAL A 179 33.70 -4.54 -12.10
CA VAL A 179 32.65 -3.88 -12.89
C VAL A 179 33.26 -2.84 -13.84
N LEU A 180 34.18 -2.01 -13.37
CA LEU A 180 34.83 -0.99 -14.20
C LEU A 180 35.67 -1.63 -15.31
N HIS A 181 36.40 -2.70 -15.01
CA HIS A 181 37.18 -3.44 -16.02
C HIS A 181 36.26 -4.02 -17.11
N LYS A 182 35.15 -4.68 -16.73
CA LYS A 182 34.19 -5.25 -17.70
C LYS A 182 33.55 -4.15 -18.56
N LEU A 183 33.13 -3.04 -17.97
CA LEU A 183 32.55 -1.91 -18.70
C LEU A 183 33.58 -1.32 -19.71
N THR A 184 34.82 -1.11 -19.28
CA THR A 184 35.89 -0.57 -20.12
C THR A 184 36.21 -1.51 -21.27
N THR A 185 36.34 -2.81 -21.01
CA THR A 185 36.58 -3.84 -22.04
C THR A 185 35.46 -3.91 -23.07
N ALA A 186 34.21 -3.67 -22.64
CA ALA A 186 33.05 -3.61 -23.52
C ALA A 186 32.88 -2.24 -24.23
N GLY A 187 33.75 -1.28 -23.95
CA GLY A 187 33.74 0.06 -24.56
C GLY A 187 32.71 1.02 -23.94
N PHE A 188 32.17 0.71 -22.76
CA PHE A 188 31.29 1.63 -22.05
C PHE A 188 32.06 2.69 -21.26
N THR A 189 31.56 3.92 -21.32
CA THR A 189 32.13 5.07 -20.61
C THR A 189 31.18 5.56 -19.52
N ILE A 190 31.74 5.92 -18.37
CA ILE A 190 31.00 6.44 -17.22
C ILE A 190 31.14 7.98 -17.14
N ASN A 191 30.16 8.63 -16.54
CA ASN A 191 30.22 10.05 -16.18
C ASN A 191 30.66 10.19 -14.73
N ALA A 192 31.99 10.26 -14.51
CA ALA A 192 32.56 10.28 -13.16
C ALA A 192 32.02 11.40 -12.27
N ALA A 193 31.67 12.57 -12.84
CA ALA A 193 31.12 13.70 -12.10
C ALA A 193 29.75 13.44 -11.47
N LYS A 194 29.00 12.46 -12.01
CA LYS A 194 27.69 12.07 -11.48
C LYS A 194 27.74 10.77 -10.67
N CYS A 195 28.85 10.07 -10.69
CA CYS A 195 29.00 8.84 -9.90
C CYS A 195 29.11 9.18 -8.40
N GLN A 196 28.58 8.28 -7.59
CA GLN A 196 28.69 8.35 -6.13
C GLN A 196 29.36 7.08 -5.63
N PHE A 197 30.51 7.19 -5.00
CA PHE A 197 31.32 6.04 -4.60
C PHE A 197 31.22 5.77 -3.10
N CYS A 198 31.18 4.49 -2.73
CA CYS A 198 31.31 3.98 -1.36
C CYS A 198 30.39 4.66 -0.34
N LYS A 199 29.15 4.93 -0.70
CA LYS A 199 28.18 5.57 0.18
C LYS A 199 27.48 4.54 1.07
N PRO A 200 27.19 4.87 2.36
CA PRO A 200 26.39 4.01 3.23
C PRO A 200 24.91 4.04 2.87
N GLU A 201 24.46 5.10 2.22
CA GLU A 201 23.11 5.24 1.67
C GLU A 201 23.15 6.02 0.34
N ILE A 202 22.21 5.71 -0.55
CA ILE A 202 22.17 6.33 -1.86
C ILE A 202 20.74 6.71 -2.27
N LYS A 203 20.60 7.83 -2.98
CA LYS A 203 19.35 8.22 -3.64
C LYS A 203 19.23 7.47 -4.97
N PHE A 204 18.18 6.67 -5.10
CA PHE A 204 17.92 5.87 -6.30
C PHE A 204 16.43 5.86 -6.63
N LEU A 205 16.07 6.32 -7.82
CA LEU A 205 14.69 6.36 -8.33
C LEU A 205 13.67 6.98 -7.35
N GLY A 206 14.07 8.02 -6.61
CA GLY A 206 13.20 8.71 -5.65
C GLY A 206 13.05 8.00 -4.30
N HIS A 207 13.88 7.01 -4.04
CA HIS A 207 14.06 6.35 -2.75
C HIS A 207 15.46 6.61 -2.21
N VAL A 208 15.62 6.49 -0.91
CA VAL A 208 16.93 6.42 -0.26
C VAL A 208 17.09 5.00 0.25
N ILE A 209 18.14 4.34 -0.22
CA ILE A 209 18.45 2.93 0.06
C ILE A 209 19.67 2.88 0.96
N SER A 210 19.62 2.06 2.01
CA SER A 210 20.73 1.74 2.90
C SER A 210 20.84 0.22 3.08
N ASP A 211 21.78 -0.23 3.90
CA ASP A 211 21.99 -1.65 4.26
C ASP A 211 20.75 -2.34 4.84
N LYS A 212 19.93 -1.59 5.59
CA LYS A 212 18.78 -2.13 6.33
C LYS A 212 17.44 -1.65 5.82
N THR A 213 17.38 -0.45 5.20
CA THR A 213 16.10 0.22 4.96
C THR A 213 15.99 0.86 3.59
N VAL A 214 14.75 0.91 3.12
CA VAL A 214 14.32 1.72 1.98
C VAL A 214 13.34 2.76 2.49
N ARG A 215 13.60 4.03 2.20
CA ARG A 215 12.75 5.15 2.61
C ARG A 215 12.48 6.10 1.44
N PRO A 216 11.39 6.86 1.45
CA PRO A 216 11.16 7.85 0.40
C PRO A 216 12.19 8.99 0.51
N ASP A 217 12.52 9.61 -0.61
CA ASP A 217 13.37 10.80 -0.64
C ASP A 217 12.65 11.98 0.03
N LYS A 218 13.31 12.62 0.99
CA LYS A 218 12.76 13.76 1.77
C LYS A 218 12.29 14.90 0.87
N GLU A 219 13.03 15.26 -0.17
CA GLU A 219 12.66 16.33 -1.11
C GLU A 219 11.34 16.04 -1.82
N ARG A 220 11.10 14.76 -2.16
CA ARG A 220 9.84 14.30 -2.76
C ARG A 220 8.68 14.40 -1.79
N ILE A 221 8.89 13.98 -0.54
CA ILE A 221 7.87 14.11 0.52
C ILE A 221 7.56 15.58 0.80
N GLU A 222 8.55 16.44 0.92
CA GLU A 222 8.33 17.89 1.09
C GLU A 222 7.53 18.49 -0.06
N SER A 223 7.81 18.06 -1.30
CA SER A 223 7.03 18.49 -2.48
C SER A 223 5.57 18.08 -2.38
N LEU A 224 5.28 16.88 -1.85
CA LEU A 224 3.91 16.41 -1.59
C LEU A 224 3.23 17.22 -0.48
N LEU A 225 3.96 17.52 0.59
CA LEU A 225 3.42 18.29 1.72
C LEU A 225 3.08 19.74 1.31
N ARG A 226 3.86 20.32 0.40
CA ARG A 226 3.63 21.68 -0.14
C ARG A 226 2.67 21.71 -1.33
N TYR A 227 2.14 20.54 -1.77
CA TYR A 227 1.28 20.48 -2.95
C TYR A 227 -0.01 21.27 -2.72
N PRO A 228 -0.39 22.21 -3.62
CA PRO A 228 -1.58 23.02 -3.44
C PRO A 228 -2.85 22.20 -3.61
N THR A 229 -3.95 22.65 -3.01
CA THR A 229 -5.27 22.04 -3.18
C THR A 229 -5.64 21.97 -4.66
N PRO A 230 -6.00 20.79 -5.20
CA PRO A 230 -6.34 20.63 -6.60
C PRO A 230 -7.59 21.43 -6.98
N LYS A 231 -7.54 22.17 -8.08
CA LYS A 231 -8.66 22.98 -8.62
C LYS A 231 -9.48 22.25 -9.72
N ASN A 232 -9.01 21.11 -10.18
CA ASN A 232 -9.68 20.31 -11.24
C ASN A 232 -9.19 18.86 -11.22
N GLN A 233 -9.89 17.98 -11.98
CA GLN A 233 -9.55 16.56 -12.09
C GLN A 233 -8.13 16.31 -12.59
N ARG A 234 -7.60 17.15 -13.49
CA ARG A 234 -6.24 17.00 -14.03
C ARG A 234 -5.19 17.21 -12.95
N GLN A 235 -5.36 18.23 -12.09
CA GLN A 235 -4.47 18.48 -10.96
C GLN A 235 -4.57 17.38 -9.90
N LEU A 236 -5.79 16.90 -9.61
CA LEU A 236 -5.98 15.78 -8.70
C LEU A 236 -5.30 14.50 -9.22
N ARG A 237 -5.43 14.18 -10.53
CA ARG A 237 -4.72 13.04 -11.13
C ARG A 237 -3.20 13.17 -11.03
N LYS A 238 -2.65 14.38 -11.21
CA LYS A 238 -1.22 14.62 -11.03
C LYS A 238 -0.77 14.38 -9.60
N PHE A 239 -1.50 14.91 -8.62
CA PHE A 239 -1.24 14.70 -7.21
C PHE A 239 -1.27 13.22 -6.84
N LEU A 240 -2.37 12.52 -7.16
CA LEU A 240 -2.50 11.09 -6.87
C LEU A 240 -1.47 10.24 -7.62
N GLY A 241 -1.03 10.67 -8.81
CA GLY A 241 0.06 10.00 -9.53
C GLY A 241 1.37 10.00 -8.75
N VAL A 242 1.72 11.13 -8.13
CA VAL A 242 2.91 11.23 -7.25
C VAL A 242 2.71 10.43 -5.96
N CYS A 243 1.52 10.51 -5.35
CA CYS A 243 1.17 9.75 -4.16
C CYS A 243 1.27 8.23 -4.40
N ASN A 244 0.75 7.74 -5.53
CA ASN A 244 0.78 6.31 -5.88
C ASN A 244 2.20 5.75 -6.01
N PHE A 245 3.16 6.58 -6.42
CA PHE A 245 4.57 6.15 -6.50
C PHE A 245 5.13 5.81 -5.10
N HIS A 246 4.70 6.55 -4.08
CA HIS A 246 5.15 6.37 -2.69
C HIS A 246 4.15 5.59 -1.82
N GLN A 247 3.10 5.01 -2.39
CA GLN A 247 2.03 4.33 -1.65
C GLN A 247 2.51 3.23 -0.70
N GLN A 248 3.64 2.57 -1.04
CA GLN A 248 4.23 1.50 -0.24
C GLN A 248 4.76 1.97 1.13
N PHE A 249 4.94 3.27 1.33
CA PHE A 249 5.38 3.85 2.60
C PHE A 249 4.21 4.33 3.47
N ILE A 250 2.98 4.08 3.05
CA ILE A 250 1.78 4.43 3.81
C ILE A 250 0.94 3.17 4.00
N VAL A 251 0.81 2.80 5.26
CA VAL A 251 -0.08 1.70 5.63
C VAL A 251 -1.52 2.08 5.29
N ASN A 252 -2.27 1.14 4.71
CA ASN A 252 -3.66 1.34 4.33
C ASN A 252 -3.90 2.55 3.40
N TYR A 253 -2.95 2.88 2.53
CA TYR A 253 -3.01 4.01 1.60
C TYR A 253 -4.37 4.15 0.88
N ALA A 254 -4.97 3.05 0.44
CA ALA A 254 -6.24 3.05 -0.29
C ALA A 254 -7.41 3.65 0.51
N PHE A 255 -7.38 3.58 1.83
CA PHE A 255 -8.41 4.14 2.71
C PHE A 255 -8.43 5.68 2.65
N TYR A 256 -7.23 6.29 2.55
CA TYR A 256 -7.08 7.75 2.47
C TYR A 256 -7.38 8.30 1.08
N VAL A 257 -7.17 7.50 0.04
CA VAL A 257 -7.34 7.92 -1.37
C VAL A 257 -8.77 7.72 -1.86
N GLU A 258 -9.52 6.77 -1.31
CA GLU A 258 -10.87 6.41 -1.79
C GLU A 258 -11.80 7.62 -1.95
N PRO A 259 -11.94 8.54 -0.98
CA PRO A 259 -12.82 9.69 -1.13
C PRO A 259 -12.46 10.57 -2.32
N LEU A 260 -11.16 10.75 -2.58
CA LEU A 260 -10.65 11.59 -3.66
C LEU A 260 -10.86 10.94 -5.04
N LEU A 261 -10.80 9.60 -5.13
CA LEU A 261 -11.00 8.86 -6.37
C LEU A 261 -12.43 8.97 -6.91
N VAL A 262 -13.42 9.25 -6.06
CA VAL A 262 -14.81 9.46 -6.46
C VAL A 262 -14.91 10.59 -7.48
N LEU A 263 -14.15 11.68 -7.31
CA LEU A 263 -14.13 12.81 -8.27
C LEU A 263 -13.56 12.47 -9.65
N LEU A 264 -12.79 11.39 -9.75
CA LEU A 264 -12.15 10.95 -11.00
C LEU A 264 -12.99 9.94 -11.78
N ARG A 265 -14.12 9.46 -11.22
CA ARG A 265 -15.02 8.53 -11.89
C ARG A 265 -15.69 9.21 -13.08
N LYS A 266 -15.89 8.46 -14.16
CA LYS A 266 -16.55 8.95 -15.39
C LYS A 266 -17.96 9.49 -15.07
N GLY A 267 -18.26 10.69 -15.55
CA GLY A 267 -19.56 11.34 -15.36
C GLY A 267 -19.67 12.23 -14.11
N ASN A 268 -18.75 12.18 -13.17
CA ASN A 268 -18.79 13.05 -12.00
C ASN A 268 -18.34 14.48 -12.36
N LYS A 269 -19.16 15.47 -11.96
CA LYS A 269 -18.79 16.89 -12.04
C LYS A 269 -17.78 17.23 -10.94
N TRP A 270 -16.84 18.13 -11.27
CA TRP A 270 -15.89 18.63 -10.31
C TRP A 270 -16.60 19.47 -9.23
N ARG A 271 -16.60 18.97 -8.00
CA ARG A 271 -17.10 19.69 -6.83
C ARG A 271 -16.19 19.39 -5.64
N TRP A 272 -15.41 20.37 -5.22
CA TRP A 272 -14.52 20.24 -4.08
C TRP A 272 -15.28 20.61 -2.80
N THR A 273 -15.43 19.67 -1.86
CA THR A 273 -16.16 19.83 -0.61
C THR A 273 -15.20 19.90 0.58
N ALA A 274 -15.68 20.35 1.74
CA ALA A 274 -14.89 20.33 2.98
C ALA A 274 -14.44 18.90 3.38
N GLU A 275 -15.26 17.88 3.11
CA GLU A 275 -14.92 16.47 3.34
C GLU A 275 -13.73 16.04 2.46
N LEU A 276 -13.73 16.42 1.17
CA LEU A 276 -12.63 16.12 0.25
C LEU A 276 -11.36 16.90 0.60
N GLN A 277 -11.50 18.13 1.11
CA GLN A 277 -10.38 18.90 1.66
C GLN A 277 -9.77 18.16 2.85
N GLY A 278 -10.60 17.69 3.79
CA GLY A 278 -10.12 16.89 4.93
C GLY A 278 -9.43 15.59 4.50
N ALA A 279 -9.97 14.87 3.50
CA ALA A 279 -9.33 13.67 2.95
C ALA A 279 -7.98 13.99 2.28
N PHE A 280 -7.89 15.10 1.55
CA PHE A 280 -6.65 15.56 0.94
C PHE A 280 -5.59 15.92 1.99
N GLU A 281 -5.97 16.64 3.05
CA GLU A 281 -5.07 17.00 4.15
C GLU A 281 -4.64 15.78 4.96
N SER A 282 -5.56 14.85 5.23
CA SER A 282 -5.24 13.58 5.90
C SER A 282 -4.23 12.75 5.12
N LEU A 283 -4.42 12.64 3.79
CA LEU A 283 -3.46 11.94 2.94
C LEU A 283 -2.08 12.63 2.96
N ARG A 284 -2.02 13.96 2.90
CA ARG A 284 -0.78 14.72 3.02
C ARG A 284 -0.09 14.49 4.36
N ALA A 285 -0.84 14.54 5.46
CA ALA A 285 -0.31 14.30 6.80
C ALA A 285 0.31 12.90 6.93
N LYS A 286 -0.32 11.87 6.33
CA LYS A 286 0.23 10.50 6.32
C LYS A 286 1.56 10.39 5.55
N PHE A 287 1.83 11.25 4.58
CA PHE A 287 3.16 11.29 3.96
C PHE A 287 4.23 11.88 4.88
N ALA A 288 3.89 12.79 5.80
CA ALA A 288 4.82 13.25 6.83
C ALA A 288 5.20 12.14 7.83
N GLU A 289 4.26 11.23 8.08
CA GLU A 289 4.41 10.06 8.95
C GLU A 289 4.90 8.81 8.20
N SER A 290 5.37 8.97 6.93
CA SER A 290 5.73 7.83 6.09
C SER A 290 6.72 6.89 6.79
N ILE A 291 6.42 5.60 6.69
CA ILE A 291 7.26 4.54 7.25
C ILE A 291 8.49 4.30 6.39
N PHE A 292 9.52 3.73 6.98
CA PHE A 292 10.60 3.09 6.22
C PHE A 292 10.32 1.59 6.11
N LEU A 293 10.73 1.00 4.99
CA LEU A 293 10.66 -0.43 4.76
C LEU A 293 12.02 -1.04 5.10
N VAL A 294 12.01 -2.22 5.70
CA VAL A 294 13.21 -2.97 6.03
C VAL A 294 13.45 -4.03 4.96
N HIS A 295 14.71 -4.28 4.60
CA HIS A 295 15.05 -5.38 3.71
C HIS A 295 14.68 -6.71 4.37
N PRO A 296 14.09 -7.67 3.63
CA PRO A 296 13.72 -8.95 4.18
C PRO A 296 14.96 -9.76 4.59
N ASP A 297 14.80 -10.51 5.68
CA ASP A 297 15.75 -11.51 6.15
C ASP A 297 15.16 -12.89 5.88
N GLU A 298 15.82 -13.71 5.08
CA GLU A 298 15.29 -15.00 4.64
C GLU A 298 15.17 -16.04 5.74
N GLU A 299 15.94 -15.88 6.82
CA GLU A 299 15.97 -16.79 7.98
C GLU A 299 14.84 -16.50 9.00
N LYS A 300 14.17 -15.35 8.88
CA LYS A 300 13.13 -14.93 9.82
C LYS A 300 11.73 -15.35 9.39
N GLU A 301 10.87 -15.56 10.39
CA GLU A 301 9.45 -15.86 10.18
C GLU A 301 8.75 -14.73 9.43
N TRP A 302 7.90 -15.10 8.47
CA TRP A 302 7.09 -14.18 7.68
C TRP A 302 5.72 -13.99 8.33
N VAL A 303 5.35 -12.74 8.53
CA VAL A 303 4.10 -12.36 9.16
C VAL A 303 3.29 -11.46 8.24
N ILE A 304 2.03 -11.82 8.01
CA ILE A 304 1.08 -11.00 7.26
C ILE A 304 -0.03 -10.53 8.19
N ASN A 305 -0.35 -9.25 8.12
CA ASN A 305 -1.55 -8.70 8.70
C ASN A 305 -2.47 -8.17 7.60
N THR A 306 -3.77 -8.47 7.69
CA THR A 306 -4.77 -8.03 6.72
C THR A 306 -5.91 -7.28 7.40
N ASP A 307 -6.48 -6.31 6.68
CA ASP A 307 -7.57 -5.46 7.13
C ASP A 307 -8.51 -5.16 5.95
N ALA A 308 -9.82 -5.17 6.19
CA ALA A 308 -10.82 -4.85 5.19
C ALA A 308 -11.89 -3.90 5.73
N SER A 309 -12.18 -2.86 4.96
CA SER A 309 -13.29 -1.93 5.22
C SER A 309 -14.44 -2.13 4.23
N GLY A 310 -15.50 -1.32 4.38
CA GLY A 310 -16.57 -1.27 3.39
C GLY A 310 -16.12 -0.87 1.98
N LYS A 311 -14.98 -0.17 1.83
CA LYS A 311 -14.54 0.48 0.59
C LYS A 311 -13.14 0.11 0.11
N ALA A 312 -12.27 -0.39 0.99
CA ALA A 312 -10.88 -0.70 0.69
C ALA A 312 -10.39 -1.92 1.47
N ILE A 313 -9.33 -2.54 0.98
CA ILE A 313 -8.58 -3.61 1.64
C ILE A 313 -7.11 -3.21 1.75
N GLY A 314 -6.48 -3.64 2.84
CA GLY A 314 -5.09 -3.37 3.16
C GLY A 314 -4.38 -4.61 3.70
N SER A 315 -3.06 -4.63 3.55
CA SER A 315 -2.21 -5.69 4.08
C SER A 315 -0.79 -5.20 4.29
N VAL A 316 -0.11 -5.80 5.25
CA VAL A 316 1.29 -5.51 5.59
C VAL A 316 2.03 -6.82 5.74
N LEU A 317 3.21 -6.89 5.14
CA LEU A 317 4.18 -7.97 5.29
C LEU A 317 5.26 -7.53 6.26
N MET A 318 5.53 -8.34 7.25
CA MET A 318 6.40 -8.01 8.38
C MET A 318 7.30 -9.18 8.77
N GLN A 319 8.34 -8.87 9.53
CA GLN A 319 9.20 -9.84 10.23
C GLN A 319 9.53 -9.33 11.62
N HIS A 320 9.76 -10.24 12.58
CA HIS A 320 10.23 -9.87 13.90
C HIS A 320 11.69 -9.39 13.85
N ASN A 321 12.00 -8.32 14.58
CA ASN A 321 13.38 -7.92 14.84
C ASN A 321 13.91 -8.65 16.09
N GLU A 322 15.20 -8.45 16.41
CA GLU A 322 15.87 -9.03 17.58
C GLU A 322 15.22 -8.65 18.94
N LYS A 323 14.47 -7.53 18.96
CA LYS A 323 13.75 -7.04 20.14
C LYS A 323 12.32 -7.53 20.24
N GLY A 324 11.88 -8.42 19.33
CA GLY A 324 10.50 -8.92 19.25
C GLY A 324 9.47 -7.95 18.63
N ASN A 325 9.90 -6.76 18.16
CA ASN A 325 9.04 -5.83 17.46
C ASN A 325 8.93 -6.18 15.96
N PHE A 326 7.90 -5.66 15.29
CA PHE A 326 7.72 -5.88 13.85
C PHE A 326 8.49 -4.87 13.02
N ASN A 327 9.26 -5.36 12.06
CA ASN A 327 9.80 -4.61 10.95
C ASN A 327 8.87 -4.75 9.74
N ILE A 328 8.53 -3.64 9.08
CA ILE A 328 7.70 -3.67 7.88
C ILE A 328 8.59 -3.90 6.66
N ILE A 329 8.27 -4.97 5.93
CA ILE A 329 8.94 -5.33 4.67
C ILE A 329 8.21 -4.71 3.47
N SER A 330 6.88 -4.79 3.48
CA SER A 330 6.07 -4.31 2.35
C SER A 330 4.65 -4.01 2.79
N THR A 331 4.04 -2.99 2.17
CA THR A 331 2.60 -2.74 2.33
C THR A 331 1.88 -2.90 1.00
N ALA A 332 0.60 -3.23 1.06
CA ALA A 332 -0.27 -3.26 -0.09
C ALA A 332 -1.70 -2.88 0.30
N SER A 333 -2.34 -2.06 -0.52
CA SER A 333 -3.75 -1.73 -0.33
C SER A 333 -4.41 -1.39 -1.67
N ARG A 334 -5.72 -1.58 -1.75
CA ARG A 334 -6.51 -1.14 -2.90
C ARG A 334 -7.95 -0.82 -2.53
N VAL A 335 -8.56 0.06 -3.30
CA VAL A 335 -10.00 0.33 -3.21
C VAL A 335 -10.78 -0.85 -3.80
N LEU A 336 -11.89 -1.21 -3.18
CA LEU A 336 -12.81 -2.25 -3.63
C LEU A 336 -13.57 -1.80 -4.88
N LYS A 337 -13.70 -2.70 -5.85
CA LYS A 337 -14.56 -2.49 -7.02
C LYS A 337 -16.03 -2.37 -6.56
N PRO A 338 -16.92 -1.70 -7.32
CA PRO A 338 -18.33 -1.56 -6.94
C PRO A 338 -19.04 -2.87 -6.62
N ALA A 339 -18.71 -3.95 -7.35
CA ALA A 339 -19.24 -5.30 -7.06
C ALA A 339 -18.70 -5.87 -5.73
N GLU A 340 -17.41 -5.65 -5.43
CA GLU A 340 -16.75 -6.13 -4.22
C GLU A 340 -17.23 -5.38 -2.96
N GLN A 341 -17.67 -4.13 -3.08
CA GLN A 341 -18.25 -3.36 -1.97
C GLN A 341 -19.54 -3.99 -1.43
N ARG A 342 -20.24 -4.77 -2.25
CA ARG A 342 -21.45 -5.50 -1.87
C ARG A 342 -21.17 -6.85 -1.20
N TYR A 343 -19.94 -7.29 -1.13
CA TYR A 343 -19.56 -8.53 -0.46
C TYR A 343 -19.81 -8.44 1.04
N THR A 344 -20.05 -9.58 1.66
CA THR A 344 -20.15 -9.68 3.12
C THR A 344 -18.82 -9.29 3.78
N THR A 345 -18.83 -8.95 5.05
CA THR A 345 -17.61 -8.61 5.79
C THR A 345 -16.60 -9.76 5.73
N CYS A 346 -17.05 -10.99 5.94
CA CYS A 346 -16.20 -12.18 5.86
C CYS A 346 -15.59 -12.37 4.47
N GLU A 347 -16.35 -12.12 3.39
CA GLU A 347 -15.82 -12.19 2.02
C GLU A 347 -14.81 -11.07 1.71
N LYS A 348 -14.98 -9.87 2.28
CA LYS A 348 -14.02 -8.78 2.12
C LYS A 348 -12.72 -9.08 2.86
N GLU A 349 -12.79 -9.62 4.06
CA GLU A 349 -11.62 -10.07 4.81
C GLU A 349 -10.89 -11.19 4.07
N LEU A 350 -11.61 -12.18 3.55
CA LEU A 350 -11.03 -13.25 2.75
C LEU A 350 -10.38 -12.72 1.47
N LEU A 351 -11.02 -11.73 0.82
CA LEU A 351 -10.47 -11.05 -0.35
C LEU A 351 -9.19 -10.27 -0.01
N SER A 352 -9.09 -9.70 1.20
CA SER A 352 -7.87 -9.02 1.65
C SER A 352 -6.72 -10.01 1.80
N ILE A 353 -6.98 -11.22 2.30
CA ILE A 353 -5.98 -12.29 2.39
C ILE A 353 -5.50 -12.72 1.00
N VAL A 354 -6.42 -13.04 0.09
CA VAL A 354 -6.08 -13.42 -1.29
C VAL A 354 -5.25 -12.33 -1.96
N TYR A 355 -5.64 -11.07 -1.80
CA TYR A 355 -4.90 -9.93 -2.33
C TYR A 355 -3.50 -9.83 -1.74
N ALA A 356 -3.36 -10.01 -0.42
CA ALA A 356 -2.07 -10.02 0.27
C ALA A 356 -1.14 -11.12 -0.27
N LEU A 357 -1.64 -12.34 -0.39
CA LEU A 357 -0.89 -13.49 -0.89
C LEU A 357 -0.40 -13.27 -2.32
N GLN A 358 -1.25 -12.73 -3.20
CA GLN A 358 -0.88 -12.38 -4.57
C GLN A 358 0.18 -11.28 -4.62
N ARG A 359 0.07 -10.26 -3.78
CA ARG A 359 0.99 -9.11 -3.77
C ARG A 359 2.36 -9.42 -3.16
N PHE A 360 2.37 -10.32 -2.17
CA PHE A 360 3.60 -10.70 -1.47
C PHE A 360 4.18 -12.04 -1.95
N LYS A 361 3.62 -12.62 -3.01
CA LYS A 361 3.98 -13.95 -3.53
C LYS A 361 5.48 -14.18 -3.63
N ILE A 362 6.23 -13.22 -4.17
CA ILE A 362 7.68 -13.33 -4.36
C ILE A 362 8.47 -13.54 -3.05
N HIS A 363 7.90 -13.11 -1.93
CA HIS A 363 8.53 -13.24 -0.61
C HIS A 363 8.12 -14.52 0.13
N ILE A 364 6.84 -14.92 -0.04
CA ILE A 364 6.20 -15.89 0.86
C ILE A 364 5.94 -17.25 0.22
N TYR A 365 6.02 -17.37 -1.11
CA TYR A 365 5.70 -18.63 -1.79
C TYR A 365 6.73 -19.71 -1.43
N GLY A 366 6.24 -20.89 -0.99
CA GLY A 366 7.07 -21.99 -0.53
C GLY A 366 7.65 -21.83 0.88
N ARG A 367 7.18 -20.85 1.65
CA ARG A 367 7.60 -20.58 3.03
C ARG A 367 6.42 -20.64 3.99
N LYS A 368 6.69 -20.97 5.25
CA LYS A 368 5.67 -20.87 6.31
C LYS A 368 5.40 -19.41 6.65
N VAL A 369 4.11 -19.04 6.72
CA VAL A 369 3.66 -17.66 6.96
C VAL A 369 2.64 -17.62 8.07
N LEU A 370 2.85 -16.75 9.04
CA LEU A 370 1.90 -16.46 10.09
C LEU A 370 0.97 -15.32 9.62
N LEU A 371 -0.32 -15.60 9.53
CA LEU A 371 -1.32 -14.64 9.08
C LEU A 371 -2.24 -14.23 10.23
N TYR A 372 -2.30 -12.94 10.50
CA TYR A 372 -3.22 -12.34 11.46
C TYR A 372 -4.46 -11.75 10.75
N THR A 373 -5.65 -12.08 11.27
CA THR A 373 -6.94 -11.53 10.85
C THR A 373 -7.82 -11.24 12.05
N ASP A 374 -8.66 -10.22 11.98
CA ASP A 374 -9.63 -9.90 13.04
C ASP A 374 -10.97 -10.65 12.87
N ASN A 375 -11.12 -11.38 11.78
CA ASN A 375 -12.31 -12.18 11.51
C ASN A 375 -12.13 -13.63 12.00
N GLN A 376 -12.74 -13.93 13.15
CA GLN A 376 -12.67 -15.27 13.74
C GLN A 376 -13.22 -16.36 12.81
N ALA A 377 -14.20 -16.05 11.96
CA ALA A 377 -14.77 -17.04 11.03
C ALA A 377 -13.71 -17.55 10.02
N ILE A 378 -12.72 -16.74 9.68
CA ILE A 378 -11.66 -17.13 8.74
C ILE A 378 -10.76 -18.21 9.31
N THR A 379 -10.52 -18.24 10.62
CA THR A 379 -9.71 -19.28 11.26
C THR A 379 -10.33 -20.69 11.15
N PHE A 380 -11.64 -20.75 10.92
CA PHE A 380 -12.39 -22.00 10.75
C PHE A 380 -12.69 -22.35 9.29
N LEU A 381 -12.37 -21.49 8.33
CA LEU A 381 -12.66 -21.69 6.90
C LEU A 381 -12.10 -22.99 6.33
N GLN A 382 -10.97 -23.47 6.84
CA GLN A 382 -10.40 -24.77 6.44
C GLN A 382 -11.32 -25.97 6.82
N LYS A 383 -12.28 -25.77 7.72
CA LYS A 383 -13.20 -26.80 8.23
C LYS A 383 -14.66 -26.57 7.79
N CYS A 384 -14.98 -25.49 7.08
CA CYS A 384 -16.35 -25.14 6.72
C CYS A 384 -16.76 -25.67 5.34
N VAL A 385 -18.03 -26.02 5.20
CA VAL A 385 -18.65 -26.33 3.91
C VAL A 385 -18.75 -25.03 3.10
N ILE A 386 -18.14 -25.02 1.94
CA ILE A 386 -18.07 -23.83 1.06
C ILE A 386 -19.37 -23.74 0.26
N THR A 387 -20.17 -22.72 0.52
CA THR A 387 -21.47 -22.48 -0.13
C THR A 387 -21.40 -21.62 -1.40
N SER A 388 -20.28 -20.93 -1.65
CA SER A 388 -20.11 -20.00 -2.78
C SER A 388 -18.93 -20.39 -3.67
N ASN A 389 -19.18 -20.51 -4.99
CA ASN A 389 -18.14 -20.79 -6.01
C ASN A 389 -16.98 -19.76 -5.97
N ARG A 390 -17.24 -18.54 -5.56
CA ARG A 390 -16.21 -17.50 -5.40
C ARG A 390 -15.30 -17.79 -4.23
N VAL A 391 -15.88 -18.09 -3.07
CA VAL A 391 -15.14 -18.45 -1.86
C VAL A 391 -14.35 -19.74 -2.09
N ALA A 392 -14.90 -20.72 -2.82
CA ALA A 392 -14.20 -21.94 -3.20
C ALA A 392 -12.90 -21.64 -3.98
N ARG A 393 -12.96 -20.77 -4.98
CA ARG A 393 -11.77 -20.35 -5.76
C ARG A 393 -10.71 -19.65 -4.90
N TRP A 394 -11.13 -18.78 -4.00
CA TRP A 394 -10.21 -18.11 -3.07
C TRP A 394 -9.56 -19.10 -2.10
N MET A 395 -10.31 -20.08 -1.63
CA MET A 395 -9.77 -21.15 -0.78
C MET A 395 -8.73 -22.00 -1.52
N MET A 396 -8.98 -22.36 -2.79
CA MET A 396 -7.98 -23.05 -3.62
C MET A 396 -6.69 -22.24 -3.78
N GLU A 397 -6.80 -20.91 -3.86
CA GLU A 397 -5.63 -20.04 -3.95
C GLU A 397 -4.88 -19.97 -2.61
N ILE A 398 -5.61 -19.85 -1.49
CA ILE A 398 -5.03 -19.81 -0.15
C ILE A 398 -4.31 -21.14 0.18
N GLN A 399 -4.87 -22.27 -0.23
CA GLN A 399 -4.29 -23.61 0.02
C GLN A 399 -2.93 -23.85 -0.67
N GLN A 400 -2.54 -23.00 -1.63
CA GLN A 400 -1.20 -23.06 -2.26
C GLN A 400 -0.09 -22.56 -1.35
N TYR A 401 -0.43 -21.98 -0.20
CA TYR A 401 0.52 -21.39 0.75
C TYR A 401 0.46 -22.14 2.08
N ASP A 402 1.61 -22.28 2.73
CA ASP A 402 1.71 -22.82 4.10
C ASP A 402 1.39 -21.71 5.11
N LEU A 403 0.10 -21.60 5.46
CA LEU A 403 -0.41 -20.53 6.32
C LEU A 403 -0.82 -21.04 7.69
N GLU A 404 -0.27 -20.43 8.73
CA GLU A 404 -0.78 -20.51 10.09
C GLU A 404 -1.65 -19.29 10.37
N ILE A 405 -2.98 -19.46 10.37
CA ILE A 405 -3.92 -18.36 10.56
C ILE A 405 -4.25 -18.20 12.03
N ARG A 406 -3.99 -17.02 12.59
CA ARG A 406 -4.32 -16.65 13.97
C ARG A 406 -5.30 -15.49 14.02
N HIS A 407 -6.29 -15.63 14.89
CA HIS A 407 -7.22 -14.54 15.17
C HIS A 407 -6.56 -13.50 16.09
N ILE A 408 -6.64 -12.23 15.69
CA ILE A 408 -6.28 -11.10 16.55
C ILE A 408 -7.54 -10.24 16.77
N LYS A 409 -7.80 -9.81 18.01
CA LYS A 409 -8.96 -8.94 18.28
C LYS A 409 -8.81 -7.64 17.49
N GLY A 410 -9.89 -7.14 16.85
CA GLY A 410 -9.87 -5.97 15.97
C GLY A 410 -9.24 -4.70 16.60
N VAL A 411 -9.34 -4.55 17.93
CA VAL A 411 -8.67 -3.46 18.68
C VAL A 411 -7.14 -3.59 18.63
N ASN A 412 -6.60 -4.80 18.48
CA ASN A 412 -5.16 -5.05 18.36
C ASN A 412 -4.73 -5.18 16.90
N ASN A 413 -5.69 -5.26 15.97
CA ASN A 413 -5.45 -5.34 14.54
C ASN A 413 -5.20 -3.96 13.89
N HIS A 414 -5.43 -2.86 14.61
CA HIS A 414 -5.00 -1.56 14.12
C HIS A 414 -3.49 -1.57 13.96
N LEU A 415 -3.04 -1.53 12.72
CA LEU A 415 -1.62 -1.44 12.34
C LEU A 415 -0.89 -0.29 13.05
N GLU A 416 -1.61 0.75 13.45
CA GLU A 416 -1.10 1.82 14.32
C GLU A 416 -0.66 1.30 15.70
N ASN A 417 -1.33 0.28 16.25
CA ASN A 417 -0.90 -0.35 17.51
C ASN A 417 0.29 -1.31 17.31
N ILE A 418 0.40 -1.94 16.15
CA ILE A 418 1.56 -2.78 15.80
C ILE A 418 2.78 -1.89 15.54
N LEU A 419 2.58 -0.72 14.94
CA LEU A 419 3.63 0.26 14.66
C LEU A 419 4.05 1.09 15.88
N SER A 420 3.17 1.27 16.88
CA SER A 420 3.52 1.96 18.14
C SER A 420 4.53 1.19 18.99
N HIS A 421 4.79 -0.08 18.64
CA HIS A 421 5.87 -0.88 19.21
C HIS A 421 7.14 -0.84 18.33
N SER A 422 7.18 -0.07 17.25
CA SER A 422 8.41 0.20 16.48
C SER A 422 9.32 1.18 17.23
N PRO A 423 10.63 0.96 17.24
CA PRO A 423 11.57 1.69 18.08
C PRO A 423 11.87 3.09 17.51
N ARG A 424 10.99 4.05 17.71
CA ARG A 424 11.44 5.39 18.07
C ARG A 424 11.58 5.35 19.59
N GLY A 425 12.82 5.38 20.07
CA GLY A 425 13.11 5.43 21.49
C GLY A 425 12.49 6.66 22.17
N LEU A 426 11.20 6.55 22.46
CA LEU A 426 10.54 7.39 23.43
C LEU A 426 10.80 6.71 24.78
N THR A 427 11.49 7.40 25.65
CA THR A 427 11.73 6.98 27.02
C THR A 427 10.39 6.78 27.75
N VAL A 428 10.40 5.93 28.77
CA VAL A 428 9.21 5.65 29.62
C VAL A 428 8.59 6.96 30.17
N GLU A 429 9.37 8.04 30.27
CA GLU A 429 8.95 9.36 30.71
C GLU A 429 8.15 10.14 29.63
N GLU A 430 8.53 10.02 28.37
CA GLU A 430 7.79 10.65 27.26
C GLU A 430 6.42 9.97 27.02
N THR A 431 6.33 8.67 27.29
CA THR A 431 5.05 7.92 27.23
C THR A 431 4.10 8.32 28.39
N ARG A 432 4.64 8.73 29.53
CA ARG A 432 3.83 9.27 30.65
C ARG A 432 3.25 10.66 30.40
N ASN A 433 3.92 11.49 29.62
CA ASN A 433 3.50 12.86 29.33
C ASN A 433 2.51 12.97 28.15
N LEU A 434 2.38 11.94 27.29
CA LEU A 434 1.44 11.89 26.15
C LEU A 434 0.06 11.33 26.50
N ALA A 435 -0.09 10.69 27.65
CA ALA A 435 -1.36 10.13 28.11
C ALA A 435 -2.00 11.04 29.15
N ARG A 436 -2.62 12.14 28.72
CA ARG A 436 -3.69 12.75 29.52
C ARG A 436 -4.87 11.78 29.53
N PRO A 437 -5.29 11.24 30.69
CA PRO A 437 -6.34 10.22 30.79
C PRO A 437 -7.65 10.61 30.09
N ASP A 438 -7.95 11.87 30.05
CA ASP A 438 -9.18 12.47 29.54
C ASP A 438 -9.28 12.39 28.00
N GLN A 439 -8.16 12.49 27.28
CA GLN A 439 -8.14 12.39 25.82
C GLN A 439 -8.20 10.93 25.32
N VAL A 440 -7.67 9.98 26.08
CA VAL A 440 -7.68 8.55 25.71
C VAL A 440 -9.09 7.95 25.76
N MET A 441 -9.96 8.44 26.65
CA MET A 441 -11.35 7.96 26.73
C MET A 441 -12.22 8.40 25.57
N VAL A 442 -12.04 9.62 25.07
CA VAL A 442 -12.85 10.18 23.98
C VAL A 442 -12.47 9.61 22.62
N HIS A 443 -11.20 9.21 22.44
CA HIS A 443 -10.72 8.62 21.18
C HIS A 443 -11.00 7.13 21.01
N ARG A 444 -11.26 6.36 22.08
CA ARG A 444 -11.45 4.91 21.98
C ARG A 444 -12.88 4.45 21.76
N ILE A 445 -13.88 5.20 22.19
CA ILE A 445 -15.22 5.11 21.65
C ILE A 445 -15.29 6.21 20.60
N GLN A 446 -15.48 5.86 19.32
CA GLN A 446 -15.62 6.84 18.22
C GLN A 446 -16.93 7.62 18.38
N ILE A 447 -17.02 8.43 19.46
CA ILE A 447 -18.15 9.32 19.73
C ILE A 447 -17.98 10.59 18.86
N TYR A 448 -17.80 10.39 17.53
CA TYR A 448 -17.61 11.52 16.62
C TYR A 448 -18.93 12.21 16.25
N GLU A 449 -20.05 11.50 16.34
CA GLU A 449 -21.34 11.98 15.84
C GLU A 449 -22.25 12.59 16.94
N ASP A 450 -22.16 12.17 18.19
CA ASP A 450 -22.95 12.74 19.29
C ASP A 450 -22.15 13.79 20.06
N LYS A 451 -22.28 15.06 19.63
CA LYS A 451 -21.61 16.21 20.25
C LYS A 451 -22.02 16.41 21.72
N THR A 452 -23.22 15.99 22.09
CA THR A 452 -23.77 16.14 23.45
C THR A 452 -23.15 15.14 24.40
N LEU A 453 -23.13 13.86 24.04
CA LEU A 453 -22.51 12.80 24.85
C LEU A 453 -20.99 13.02 24.98
N LYS A 454 -20.34 13.50 23.93
CA LYS A 454 -18.92 13.87 23.96
C LYS A 454 -18.63 14.97 24.96
N LYS A 455 -19.44 16.01 24.98
CA LYS A 455 -19.33 17.15 25.94
C LYS A 455 -19.52 16.67 27.37
N GLU A 456 -20.54 15.82 27.64
CA GLU A 456 -20.82 15.27 28.96
C GLU A 456 -19.70 14.32 29.45
N LEU A 457 -19.09 13.53 28.57
CA LEU A 457 -17.95 12.70 28.94
C LEU A 457 -16.67 13.49 29.25
N LEU A 458 -16.49 14.67 28.64
CA LEU A 458 -15.41 15.60 29.00
C LEU A 458 -15.57 16.16 30.41
N THR A 459 -16.80 16.22 30.93
CA THR A 459 -17.13 16.66 32.32
C THR A 459 -17.38 15.48 33.25
N LEU A 460 -16.89 14.28 32.94
CA LEU A 460 -17.17 13.04 33.68
C LEU A 460 -16.83 13.14 35.18
N ALA A 461 -15.73 13.80 35.52
CA ALA A 461 -15.33 14.00 36.91
C ALA A 461 -16.40 14.75 37.73
N THR A 462 -17.00 15.82 37.17
CA THR A 462 -18.05 16.60 37.79
C THR A 462 -19.36 15.81 37.90
N LEU A 463 -19.68 15.00 36.87
CA LEU A 463 -20.86 14.15 36.89
C LEU A 463 -20.72 12.98 37.88
N GLN A 464 -19.52 12.49 38.13
CA GLN A 464 -19.24 11.51 39.18
C GLN A 464 -19.37 12.11 40.57
N ASP A 465 -19.07 13.40 40.76
CA ASP A 465 -19.30 14.12 42.03
C ASP A 465 -20.78 14.38 42.28
N ALA A 466 -21.59 14.57 41.25
CA ALA A 466 -23.03 14.72 41.33
C ALA A 466 -23.79 13.41 41.62
N ASP A 467 -23.23 12.26 41.28
CA ASP A 467 -23.80 10.93 41.53
C ASP A 467 -23.55 10.53 43.00
N LYS A 468 -24.61 10.40 43.79
CA LYS A 468 -24.55 10.11 45.23
C LYS A 468 -23.68 8.89 45.57
N ARG A 469 -23.79 7.81 44.78
CA ARG A 469 -23.04 6.57 44.96
C ARG A 469 -21.56 6.75 44.66
N LEU A 470 -21.25 7.39 43.53
CA LEU A 470 -19.86 7.57 43.09
C LEU A 470 -19.16 8.63 43.96
N ALA A 471 -19.84 9.68 44.35
CA ALA A 471 -19.32 10.69 45.27
C ALA A 471 -18.91 10.12 46.64
N ALA A 472 -19.66 9.14 47.16
CA ALA A 472 -19.31 8.46 48.40
C ALA A 472 -18.02 7.62 48.24
N ILE A 473 -17.88 6.93 47.13
CA ILE A 473 -16.65 6.14 46.81
C ILE A 473 -15.46 7.09 46.60
N ARG A 474 -15.64 8.19 45.88
CA ARG A 474 -14.59 9.21 45.64
C ARG A 474 -14.06 9.81 46.94
N ARG A 475 -14.95 10.11 47.89
CA ARG A 475 -14.57 10.62 49.22
C ARG A 475 -13.71 9.61 49.97
N LYS A 476 -14.09 8.32 49.97
CA LYS A 476 -13.29 7.23 50.57
C LYS A 476 -11.91 7.06 49.93
N VAL A 477 -11.82 7.14 48.62
CA VAL A 477 -10.55 7.02 47.88
C VAL A 477 -9.65 8.25 48.13
N ARG A 478 -10.23 9.46 48.34
CA ARG A 478 -9.45 10.66 48.68
C ARG A 478 -8.90 10.65 50.10
N SER A 479 -9.63 10.04 51.04
CA SER A 479 -9.22 10.00 52.47
C SER A 479 -8.20 8.90 52.80
N ASN A 480 -8.07 7.85 51.97
CA ASN A 480 -7.10 6.80 52.09
C ASN A 480 -6.29 6.61 50.79
N PRO A 481 -5.04 7.04 50.72
CA PRO A 481 -4.19 6.77 49.55
C PRO A 481 -3.89 5.25 49.43
N ILE A 482 -4.03 4.77 48.23
CA ILE A 482 -4.15 3.43 47.70
C ILE A 482 -2.96 2.54 48.04
N THR A 483 -3.24 1.33 48.52
CA THR A 483 -2.37 0.16 48.40
C THR A 483 -2.70 -0.57 47.08
N ASP A 484 -1.70 -1.26 46.49
CA ASP A 484 -1.76 -1.92 45.17
C ASP A 484 -2.90 -2.95 44.97
N ASN A 485 -3.70 -3.19 45.98
CA ASN A 485 -4.80 -4.17 45.99
C ASN A 485 -6.23 -3.56 45.95
N ASP A 486 -6.36 -2.24 45.92
CA ASP A 486 -7.66 -1.60 46.01
C ASP A 486 -8.46 -1.62 44.70
N ARG A 487 -9.77 -1.85 44.85
CA ARG A 487 -10.73 -1.97 43.74
C ARG A 487 -10.99 -0.66 43.01
N TYR A 488 -10.71 0.49 43.63
CA TYR A 488 -11.02 1.83 43.13
C TYR A 488 -9.80 2.73 43.15
N GLN A 489 -9.63 3.56 42.11
CA GLN A 489 -8.54 4.51 41.98
C GLN A 489 -9.03 5.85 41.36
N LEU A 490 -8.42 6.96 41.75
CA LEU A 490 -8.58 8.23 41.08
C LEU A 490 -7.39 8.47 40.12
N GLN A 491 -7.70 8.69 38.85
CA GLN A 491 -6.70 9.08 37.85
C GLN A 491 -7.21 10.34 37.14
N GLY A 492 -6.45 11.44 37.14
CA GLY A 492 -6.86 12.69 36.53
C GLY A 492 -8.21 13.20 37.05
N ASN A 493 -8.47 13.04 38.35
CA ASN A 493 -9.75 13.39 38.99
C ASN A 493 -10.98 12.57 38.54
N ILE A 494 -10.82 11.52 37.79
CA ILE A 494 -11.87 10.55 37.39
C ILE A 494 -11.74 9.28 38.21
N LEU A 495 -12.88 8.75 38.70
CA LEU A 495 -12.93 7.50 39.45
C LEU A 495 -12.93 6.29 38.50
N TYR A 496 -11.99 5.39 38.70
CA TYR A 496 -11.86 4.13 38.02
C TYR A 496 -12.11 2.95 38.95
N CYS A 497 -12.53 1.84 38.37
CA CYS A 497 -12.71 0.56 39.05
C CYS A 497 -12.04 -0.56 38.26
N ARG A 498 -11.42 -1.52 38.94
CA ARG A 498 -10.99 -2.80 38.35
C ARG A 498 -11.81 -3.96 38.88
N GLY A 499 -12.15 -4.92 38.05
CA GLY A 499 -12.82 -6.17 38.46
C GLY A 499 -11.78 -7.12 39.04
N GLY A 500 -12.08 -7.79 40.17
CA GLY A 500 -11.33 -8.79 40.92
C GLY A 500 -9.88 -9.17 40.50
N LYS A 501 -9.22 -10.06 41.21
CA LYS A 501 -7.79 -10.44 41.04
C LYS A 501 -7.41 -10.90 39.59
N THR A 502 -8.37 -11.30 38.77
CA THR A 502 -8.14 -11.78 37.39
C THR A 502 -8.32 -10.72 36.31
N GLN A 503 -8.83 -9.52 36.64
CA GLN A 503 -9.05 -8.43 35.67
C GLN A 503 -8.15 -7.23 36.01
N LEU A 504 -6.99 -7.18 35.39
CA LEU A 504 -5.95 -6.16 35.61
C LEU A 504 -6.28 -4.77 35.04
N ARG A 505 -7.43 -4.59 34.34
CA ARG A 505 -7.72 -3.37 33.61
C ARG A 505 -8.60 -2.40 34.42
N TRP A 506 -8.17 -1.15 34.51
CA TRP A 506 -8.92 -0.05 35.06
C TRP A 506 -9.98 0.46 34.07
N ARG A 507 -11.23 0.68 34.54
CA ARG A 507 -12.37 1.18 33.75
C ARG A 507 -12.98 2.36 34.46
N ALA A 508 -13.34 3.43 33.70
CA ALA A 508 -13.98 4.59 34.29
C ALA A 508 -15.38 4.22 34.81
N MET A 509 -15.71 4.66 36.01
CA MET A 509 -17.04 4.47 36.58
C MET A 509 -18.02 5.42 35.88
N LEU A 510 -19.07 4.86 35.26
CA LEU A 510 -20.09 5.68 34.59
C LEU A 510 -21.19 6.06 35.58
N PRO A 511 -21.57 7.38 35.68
CA PRO A 511 -22.71 7.82 36.44
C PRO A 511 -24.02 7.31 35.85
N ASP A 512 -25.04 7.09 36.72
CA ASP A 512 -26.33 6.48 36.30
C ASP A 512 -27.07 7.33 35.25
N ASN A 513 -26.91 8.66 35.28
CA ASN A 513 -27.53 9.60 34.34
C ASN A 513 -26.98 9.49 32.89
N LEU A 514 -25.80 8.94 32.71
CA LEU A 514 -25.18 8.75 31.39
C LEU A 514 -25.43 7.37 30.80
N GLU A 515 -25.89 6.40 31.58
CA GLU A 515 -26.03 5.01 31.17
C GLU A 515 -26.90 4.84 29.92
N GLN A 516 -28.11 5.42 29.94
CA GLN A 516 -29.07 5.30 28.84
C GLN A 516 -28.56 5.99 27.56
N LYS A 517 -27.89 7.14 27.70
CA LYS A 517 -27.31 7.84 26.56
C LYS A 517 -26.19 7.02 25.92
N LEU A 518 -25.34 6.41 26.75
CA LEU A 518 -24.28 5.51 26.27
C LEU A 518 -24.86 4.25 25.61
N PHE A 519 -25.90 3.63 26.19
CA PHE A 519 -26.54 2.44 25.61
C PHE A 519 -27.17 2.77 24.26
N LYS A 520 -27.87 3.90 24.15
CA LYS A 520 -28.44 4.37 22.90
C LYS A 520 -27.34 4.59 21.85
N TYR A 521 -26.28 5.30 22.21
CA TYR A 521 -25.19 5.57 21.31
C TYR A 521 -24.52 4.28 20.81
N VAL A 522 -24.09 3.40 21.71
CA VAL A 522 -23.38 2.16 21.35
C VAL A 522 -24.28 1.23 20.52
N HIS A 523 -25.56 1.09 20.88
CA HIS A 523 -26.49 0.24 20.15
C HIS A 523 -26.79 0.75 18.74
N LEU A 524 -26.93 2.05 18.54
CA LEU A 524 -27.16 2.68 17.24
C LEU A 524 -25.90 2.70 16.37
N SER A 525 -24.76 3.09 16.93
CA SER A 525 -23.49 3.20 16.20
C SER A 525 -22.99 1.84 15.70
N LEU A 526 -23.30 0.77 16.40
CA LEU A 526 -23.01 -0.61 15.98
C LEU A 526 -24.09 -1.23 15.09
N GLY A 527 -25.02 -0.43 14.54
CA GLY A 527 -26.06 -0.93 13.64
C GLY A 527 -27.04 -1.90 14.29
N HIS A 528 -27.52 -1.61 15.50
CA HIS A 528 -28.46 -2.41 16.28
C HIS A 528 -27.94 -3.83 16.62
N LEU A 529 -26.64 -3.98 16.93
CA LEU A 529 -26.06 -5.24 17.35
C LEU A 529 -26.69 -5.80 18.64
N GLY A 530 -26.54 -7.11 18.83
CA GLY A 530 -27.05 -7.83 20.01
C GLY A 530 -26.36 -7.43 21.32
N VAL A 531 -26.93 -7.90 22.43
CA VAL A 531 -26.50 -7.58 23.81
C VAL A 531 -25.00 -7.84 24.01
N ASP A 532 -24.49 -9.00 23.56
CA ASP A 532 -23.12 -9.42 23.84
C ASP A 532 -22.08 -8.51 23.18
N LYS A 533 -22.32 -8.07 21.95
CA LYS A 533 -21.45 -7.11 21.26
C LYS A 533 -21.43 -5.73 21.92
N CYS A 534 -22.62 -5.21 22.27
CA CYS A 534 -22.70 -3.95 22.98
C CYS A 534 -22.07 -4.04 24.40
N LEU A 535 -22.16 -5.23 25.06
CA LEU A 535 -21.51 -5.48 26.34
C LEU A 535 -19.99 -5.44 26.25
N GLU A 536 -19.42 -6.02 25.20
CA GLU A 536 -17.96 -6.01 24.96
C GLU A 536 -17.44 -4.57 24.83
N GLU A 537 -18.09 -3.76 23.99
CA GLU A 537 -17.68 -2.37 23.75
C GLU A 537 -17.76 -1.51 25.02
N ILE A 538 -18.88 -1.58 25.75
CA ILE A 538 -19.04 -0.80 26.97
C ILE A 538 -18.07 -1.25 28.05
N LYS A 539 -17.95 -2.57 28.29
CA LYS A 539 -17.03 -3.15 29.28
C LYS A 539 -15.56 -2.83 29.02
N TYR A 540 -15.21 -2.52 27.78
CA TYR A 540 -13.85 -2.21 27.43
C TYR A 540 -13.38 -0.89 28.07
N VAL A 541 -14.24 0.10 28.15
CA VAL A 541 -13.91 1.47 28.62
C VAL A 541 -14.53 1.80 29.96
N PHE A 542 -15.80 1.42 30.14
CA PHE A 542 -16.59 1.81 31.31
C PHE A 542 -16.93 0.65 32.23
N HIS A 543 -17.04 0.97 33.52
CA HIS A 543 -17.66 0.10 34.51
C HIS A 543 -19.06 0.63 34.82
N VAL A 544 -20.07 -0.17 34.51
CA VAL A 544 -21.49 0.10 34.83
C VAL A 544 -22.00 -1.03 35.73
N HIS A 545 -22.65 -0.66 36.83
CA HIS A 545 -23.20 -1.64 37.75
C HIS A 545 -24.38 -2.42 37.08
N ASN A 546 -24.31 -3.77 37.13
CA ASN A 546 -25.31 -4.65 36.48
C ASN A 546 -25.51 -4.41 34.98
N LEU A 547 -24.44 -4.02 34.28
CA LEU A 547 -24.46 -3.67 32.85
C LEU A 547 -25.24 -4.68 31.99
N GLY A 548 -24.98 -5.98 32.12
CA GLY A 548 -25.63 -7.00 31.30
C GLY A 548 -27.15 -7.02 31.44
N ARG A 549 -27.67 -6.84 32.65
CA ARG A 549 -29.12 -6.80 32.91
C ARG A 549 -29.75 -5.51 32.37
N LYS A 550 -29.10 -4.38 32.61
CA LYS A 550 -29.57 -3.04 32.16
C LYS A 550 -29.58 -2.96 30.62
N LEU A 551 -28.52 -3.44 29.98
CA LEU A 551 -28.40 -3.41 28.51
C LEU A 551 -29.38 -4.39 27.83
N ARG A 552 -29.61 -5.59 28.39
CA ARG A 552 -30.65 -6.50 27.88
C ARG A 552 -32.03 -5.85 27.91
N LYS A 553 -32.38 -5.21 29.04
CA LYS A 553 -33.64 -4.47 29.17
C LYS A 553 -33.75 -3.35 28.15
N TYR A 554 -32.67 -2.60 27.93
CA TYR A 554 -32.65 -1.52 26.94
C TYR A 554 -32.85 -2.04 25.52
N ILE A 555 -32.11 -3.07 25.09
CA ILE A 555 -32.17 -3.62 23.73
C ILE A 555 -33.51 -4.35 23.49
N SER A 556 -34.09 -4.99 24.50
CA SER A 556 -35.40 -5.63 24.37
C SER A 556 -36.54 -4.65 24.09
N CYS A 557 -36.36 -3.37 24.42
CA CYS A 557 -37.33 -2.30 24.15
C CYS A 557 -37.04 -1.55 22.85
N CYS A 558 -36.06 -1.95 22.04
CA CYS A 558 -35.74 -1.27 20.80
C CYS A 558 -36.69 -1.66 19.68
N ASP A 559 -37.48 -0.71 19.18
CA ASP A 559 -38.51 -0.94 18.14
C ASP A 559 -37.95 -1.57 16.87
N VAL A 560 -36.75 -1.12 16.42
CA VAL A 560 -36.08 -1.65 15.24
C VAL A 560 -35.68 -3.11 15.46
N CYS A 561 -35.08 -3.41 16.64
CA CYS A 561 -34.68 -4.78 16.96
C CYS A 561 -35.85 -5.73 17.12
N GLN A 562 -37.00 -5.27 17.65
CA GLN A 562 -38.21 -6.07 17.77
C GLN A 562 -38.81 -6.41 16.41
N LYS A 563 -38.73 -5.47 15.45
CA LYS A 563 -39.29 -5.67 14.10
C LYS A 563 -38.41 -6.52 13.18
N VAL A 564 -37.08 -6.46 13.34
CA VAL A 564 -36.10 -7.02 12.39
C VAL A 564 -35.45 -8.30 12.89
N LYS A 565 -35.31 -8.50 14.20
CA LYS A 565 -34.69 -9.70 14.76
C LYS A 565 -35.73 -10.80 14.95
N HIS A 566 -35.61 -11.85 14.16
CA HIS A 566 -36.33 -13.10 14.44
C HIS A 566 -35.94 -13.61 15.84
N PRO A 567 -36.91 -14.03 16.66
CA PRO A 567 -36.60 -14.69 17.92
C PRO A 567 -35.77 -15.96 17.62
N ASN A 568 -34.57 -16.03 18.19
CA ASN A 568 -33.78 -17.27 18.24
C ASN A 568 -34.48 -18.26 19.18
N ARG A 569 -35.68 -18.69 18.84
CA ARG A 569 -36.22 -19.93 19.34
C ARG A 569 -35.65 -21.02 18.40
N ALA A 570 -34.75 -21.83 18.95
CA ALA A 570 -34.57 -23.16 18.39
C ALA A 570 -35.95 -23.79 18.34
N THR A 571 -36.63 -23.72 17.22
CA THR A 571 -37.65 -24.70 16.89
C THR A 571 -36.84 -25.97 16.70
N GLU A 572 -36.87 -26.85 17.71
CA GLU A 572 -36.63 -28.27 17.48
C GLU A 572 -37.66 -28.70 16.43
N VAL A 573 -37.33 -28.47 15.17
CA VAL A 573 -37.93 -29.20 14.08
C VAL A 573 -37.23 -30.55 14.15
N GLU A 574 -37.86 -31.54 14.75
CA GLU A 574 -37.52 -32.93 14.51
C GLU A 574 -37.59 -33.16 13.00
N GLY A 575 -36.45 -32.97 12.35
CA GLY A 575 -36.27 -33.35 10.97
C GLY A 575 -36.39 -34.86 10.88
N LYS A 576 -37.50 -35.37 10.34
CA LYS A 576 -37.61 -36.78 9.95
C LYS A 576 -36.52 -37.02 8.90
N HIS A 577 -35.43 -37.65 9.30
CA HIS A 577 -34.42 -38.15 8.37
C HIS A 577 -35.05 -39.30 7.56
N HIS A 578 -35.32 -39.05 6.27
CA HIS A 578 -35.68 -40.09 5.33
C HIS A 578 -34.39 -40.78 4.84
N PHE A 579 -34.14 -41.98 5.32
CA PHE A 579 -33.09 -42.84 4.77
C PHE A 579 -33.57 -43.48 3.49
N THR A 580 -33.03 -43.04 2.34
CA THR A 580 -33.33 -43.63 1.03
C THR A 580 -32.34 -44.74 0.73
N LYS A 581 -32.83 -45.84 0.16
CA LYS A 581 -32.02 -47.03 -0.23
C LYS A 581 -31.50 -46.95 -1.66
N LYS A 582 -32.07 -46.07 -2.49
CA LYS A 582 -31.71 -45.92 -3.90
C LYS A 582 -31.79 -44.44 -4.33
N PRO A 583 -30.96 -43.99 -5.31
CA PRO A 583 -31.11 -42.70 -5.95
C PRO A 583 -32.49 -42.54 -6.57
N GLY A 584 -33.23 -41.47 -6.27
CA GLY A 584 -34.57 -41.19 -6.78
C GLY A 584 -35.72 -41.55 -5.86
N ASP A 585 -35.49 -42.22 -4.71
CA ASP A 585 -36.56 -42.57 -3.76
C ASP A 585 -37.20 -41.33 -3.12
N VAL A 586 -36.47 -40.24 -3.00
CA VAL A 586 -36.96 -38.93 -2.54
C VAL A 586 -36.32 -37.82 -3.39
N CYS A 587 -37.16 -37.00 -4.03
CA CYS A 587 -36.75 -35.81 -4.75
C CYS A 587 -37.30 -34.60 -4.01
N ALA A 588 -36.45 -33.67 -3.61
CA ALA A 588 -36.86 -32.34 -3.15
C ALA A 588 -36.77 -31.36 -4.33
N ILE A 589 -37.88 -30.70 -4.64
CA ILE A 589 -37.96 -29.66 -5.68
C ILE A 589 -38.18 -28.33 -4.97
N ASP A 590 -37.30 -27.39 -5.19
CA ASP A 590 -37.47 -26.03 -4.69
C ASP A 590 -37.85 -25.12 -5.85
N ILE A 591 -38.90 -24.32 -5.69
CA ILE A 591 -39.41 -23.42 -6.73
C ILE A 591 -38.71 -22.07 -6.55
N TYR A 592 -37.77 -21.75 -7.41
CA TYR A 592 -37.12 -20.45 -7.46
C TYR A 592 -37.96 -19.50 -8.32
N GLY A 593 -38.38 -18.36 -7.73
CA GLY A 593 -39.38 -17.46 -8.31
C GLY A 593 -39.06 -16.93 -9.72
N ASN A 594 -40.02 -16.30 -10.33
CA ASN A 594 -40.16 -15.71 -11.67
C ASN A 594 -39.04 -16.01 -12.66
N LEU A 595 -39.14 -17.14 -13.34
CA LEU A 595 -38.34 -17.43 -14.53
C LEU A 595 -38.85 -16.61 -15.73
N PRO A 596 -37.97 -16.21 -16.68
CA PRO A 596 -38.45 -15.60 -17.92
C PRO A 596 -39.35 -16.55 -18.69
N MET A 597 -40.44 -16.00 -19.26
CA MET A 597 -41.43 -16.74 -20.04
C MET A 597 -40.78 -17.66 -21.08
N SER A 598 -41.11 -18.93 -21.05
CA SER A 598 -40.75 -19.87 -22.10
C SER A 598 -41.54 -19.59 -23.38
N ARG A 599 -41.10 -20.11 -24.53
CA ARG A 599 -41.83 -20.02 -25.79
C ARG A 599 -43.22 -20.68 -25.77
N GLU A 600 -43.55 -21.38 -24.73
CA GLU A 600 -44.79 -22.10 -24.52
C GLU A 600 -45.65 -21.53 -23.37
N GLU A 601 -45.38 -20.31 -22.90
CA GLU A 601 -46.17 -19.58 -21.90
C GLU A 601 -46.14 -20.17 -20.47
N TYR A 602 -45.15 -21.02 -20.09
CA TYR A 602 -45.02 -21.51 -18.72
C TYR A 602 -44.08 -20.63 -17.89
N ASN A 603 -44.58 -20.12 -16.75
CA ASN A 603 -43.89 -19.20 -15.85
C ASN A 603 -43.17 -19.83 -14.67
N THR A 604 -43.39 -21.14 -14.43
CA THR A 604 -42.85 -21.86 -13.25
C THR A 604 -42.46 -23.28 -13.63
N PHE A 605 -41.34 -23.73 -13.10
CA PHE A 605 -40.97 -25.12 -12.94
C PHE A 605 -40.98 -25.47 -11.49
#